data_2d3dd480f3367a7c995a15fb27833502
#
_entry.id   2d3dd480f3367a7c995a15fb27833502
#
_cell.length_a   1.000
_cell.length_b   1.000
_cell.length_c   1.000
_cell.angle_alpha   90.00
_cell.angle_beta   90.00
_cell.angle_gamma   90.00
#
_symmetry.space_group_name_H-M   'P 1'
#
loop_
_entity.id
_entity.type
_entity.pdbx_description
1 polymer ?
#
loop_
_entity_poly.entity_id
_entity_poly.type
_entity_poly.pdbx_seq_one_letter_code
_entity_poly.pdbx_strand_id
1 'polypeptide(L)'
;MTNLPYLSASQYNQLTALRNERSFQSAAAELTSGGIVDGYSEVKNVQQFVGQELTLNFVESYKDSAVLNKERMGFVSTQVATMREIAIELQGRISQLRSSPLAKPEELSTWCNDKLDQLTSILNGRFDGKYPLSGDASNVPSTKDLRSLPTMGLTDVVDPNLYYLGSTSNIKFRADDNTIVETNVRGDNLGIAELVFSLRLCTTLPATEKEDRLKRANDLALQAHEDLVVVNGQLDTNIKTLDGVQDSLLQLEQKLTESIKEIGYRTQSEVLNDYVQSKTQVELTRFVTTSLLNSLKDLIQRMPT
;
A
#
# COMPACT_ATOMS: atom_id res chain seq x y z
N MET A 1 -38.73 -24.91 -41.03
CA MET A 1 -39.65 -24.41 -39.99
C MET A 1 -39.58 -25.36 -38.82
N THR A 2 -38.81 -25.04 -37.80
CA THR A 2 -38.70 -25.86 -36.59
C THR A 2 -39.92 -25.63 -35.73
N ASN A 3 -40.76 -26.66 -35.59
CA ASN A 3 -41.87 -26.67 -34.63
C ASN A 3 -41.31 -26.53 -33.19
N LEU A 4 -41.45 -25.37 -32.61
CA LEU A 4 -41.30 -25.20 -31.18
C LEU A 4 -42.41 -26.02 -30.48
N PRO A 5 -42.08 -26.93 -29.55
CA PRO A 5 -43.08 -27.68 -28.83
C PRO A 5 -43.93 -26.70 -28.00
N TYR A 6 -45.23 -26.66 -28.28
CA TYR A 6 -46.20 -25.94 -27.43
C TYR A 6 -46.19 -26.59 -26.05
N LEU A 7 -45.73 -25.81 -25.03
CA LEU A 7 -45.88 -26.23 -23.64
C LEU A 7 -47.32 -26.50 -23.33
N SER A 8 -47.62 -27.63 -22.71
CA SER A 8 -48.99 -27.91 -22.24
C SER A 8 -49.40 -26.86 -21.19
N ALA A 9 -50.69 -26.56 -21.09
CA ALA A 9 -51.21 -25.61 -20.09
C ALA A 9 -50.72 -25.96 -18.65
N SER A 10 -50.53 -27.24 -18.34
CA SER A 10 -49.97 -27.72 -17.06
C SER A 10 -48.51 -27.33 -16.90
N GLN A 11 -47.69 -27.52 -17.94
CA GLN A 11 -46.27 -27.15 -17.90
C GLN A 11 -46.11 -25.62 -17.81
N TYR A 12 -46.94 -24.85 -18.51
CA TYR A 12 -46.92 -23.40 -18.39
C TYR A 12 -47.29 -22.93 -16.98
N ASN A 13 -48.29 -23.51 -16.36
CA ASN A 13 -48.69 -23.19 -14.99
C ASN A 13 -47.60 -23.57 -13.96
N GLN A 14 -46.94 -24.71 -14.15
CA GLN A 14 -45.80 -25.12 -13.29
C GLN A 14 -44.62 -24.15 -13.41
N LEU A 15 -44.27 -23.77 -14.64
CA LEU A 15 -43.20 -22.80 -14.87
C LEU A 15 -43.54 -21.44 -14.28
N THR A 16 -44.77 -20.99 -14.39
CA THR A 16 -45.27 -19.73 -13.81
C THR A 16 -45.23 -19.78 -12.29
N ALA A 17 -45.63 -20.90 -11.68
CA ALA A 17 -45.57 -21.10 -10.23
C ALA A 17 -44.13 -21.05 -9.70
N LEU A 18 -43.21 -21.75 -10.37
CA LEU A 18 -41.77 -21.75 -10.01
C LEU A 18 -41.17 -20.35 -10.17
N ARG A 19 -41.54 -19.61 -11.21
CA ARG A 19 -41.06 -18.25 -11.45
C ARG A 19 -41.58 -17.31 -10.36
N ASN A 20 -42.85 -17.38 -9.99
CA ASN A 20 -43.42 -16.57 -8.91
C ASN A 20 -42.81 -16.89 -7.55
N GLU A 21 -42.56 -18.17 -7.25
CA GLU A 21 -41.88 -18.60 -6.01
C GLU A 21 -40.45 -18.06 -5.94
N ARG A 22 -39.68 -18.14 -7.04
CA ARG A 22 -38.34 -17.63 -7.13
C ARG A 22 -38.30 -16.10 -6.97
N SER A 23 -39.21 -15.37 -7.62
CA SER A 23 -39.33 -13.91 -7.46
C SER A 23 -39.66 -13.52 -6.02
N PHE A 24 -40.54 -14.27 -5.35
CA PHE A 24 -40.88 -14.05 -3.95
C PHE A 24 -39.68 -14.31 -3.02
N GLN A 25 -38.93 -15.39 -3.24
CA GLN A 25 -37.73 -15.72 -2.43
C GLN A 25 -36.63 -14.65 -2.63
N SER A 26 -36.42 -14.18 -3.86
CA SER A 26 -35.47 -13.12 -4.16
C SER A 26 -35.82 -11.81 -3.45
N ALA A 27 -37.09 -11.36 -3.58
CA ALA A 27 -37.55 -10.14 -2.91
C ALA A 27 -37.52 -10.24 -1.37
N ALA A 28 -37.79 -11.42 -0.81
CA ALA A 28 -37.72 -11.67 0.61
C ALA A 28 -36.26 -11.62 1.12
N ALA A 29 -35.31 -12.19 0.37
CA ALA A 29 -33.89 -12.17 0.69
C ALA A 29 -33.30 -10.74 0.56
N GLU A 30 -33.68 -9.99 -0.47
CA GLU A 30 -33.29 -8.59 -0.67
C GLU A 30 -33.81 -7.69 0.46
N LEU A 31 -35.06 -7.89 0.89
CA LEU A 31 -35.65 -7.16 2.03
C LEU A 31 -34.89 -7.42 3.35
N THR A 32 -34.37 -8.64 3.52
CA THR A 32 -33.66 -9.05 4.73
C THR A 32 -32.18 -8.62 4.74
N SER A 33 -31.52 -8.69 3.58
CA SER A 33 -30.09 -8.35 3.44
C SER A 33 -29.85 -6.87 3.17
N GLY A 34 -30.85 -6.15 2.68
CA GLY A 34 -30.73 -4.75 2.24
C GLY A 34 -29.86 -4.58 1.00
N GLY A 35 -29.64 -5.65 0.21
CA GLY A 35 -28.78 -5.64 -0.97
C GLY A 35 -29.27 -6.54 -2.10
N ILE A 36 -28.65 -6.43 -3.28
CA ILE A 36 -28.95 -7.25 -4.46
C ILE A 36 -28.49 -8.69 -4.21
N VAL A 37 -29.42 -9.65 -4.33
CA VAL A 37 -29.14 -11.07 -4.04
C VAL A 37 -28.87 -11.88 -5.32
N ASP A 38 -29.49 -11.51 -6.44
CA ASP A 38 -29.45 -12.30 -7.70
C ASP A 38 -28.51 -11.72 -8.79
N GLY A 39 -27.48 -10.95 -8.40
CA GLY A 39 -26.50 -10.42 -9.35
C GLY A 39 -26.97 -9.16 -10.11
N TYR A 40 -26.28 -8.83 -11.20
CA TYR A 40 -26.47 -7.56 -11.93
C TYR A 40 -27.81 -7.42 -12.69
N SER A 41 -28.65 -8.43 -12.73
CA SER A 41 -29.93 -8.42 -13.53
C SER A 41 -30.93 -7.39 -13.02
N GLU A 42 -30.85 -6.96 -11.78
CA GLU A 42 -31.80 -6.03 -11.14
C GLU A 42 -31.24 -4.60 -11.00
N VAL A 43 -30.00 -4.39 -11.40
CA VAL A 43 -29.35 -3.07 -11.35
C VAL A 43 -29.92 -2.16 -12.45
N LYS A 44 -30.43 -0.98 -12.11
CA LYS A 44 -30.99 -0.01 -13.06
C LYS A 44 -30.02 0.41 -14.16
N ASN A 45 -28.74 0.54 -13.86
CA ASN A 45 -27.68 0.91 -14.79
C ASN A 45 -26.41 0.08 -14.54
N VAL A 46 -26.41 -1.15 -15.05
CA VAL A 46 -25.30 -2.11 -14.88
C VAL A 46 -23.96 -1.55 -15.34
N GLN A 47 -23.92 -0.81 -16.43
CA GLN A 47 -22.66 -0.27 -16.95
C GLN A 47 -22.04 0.76 -15.99
N GLN A 48 -22.86 1.64 -15.44
CA GLN A 48 -22.40 2.64 -14.45
C GLN A 48 -22.02 1.96 -13.13
N PHE A 49 -22.79 0.98 -12.67
CA PHE A 49 -22.51 0.22 -11.46
C PHE A 49 -21.17 -0.50 -11.54
N VAL A 50 -20.95 -1.30 -12.59
CA VAL A 50 -19.67 -2.02 -12.81
C VAL A 50 -18.50 -1.05 -12.98
N GLY A 51 -18.71 0.07 -13.67
CA GLY A 51 -17.69 1.11 -13.79
C GLY A 51 -17.27 1.70 -12.45
N GLN A 52 -18.23 1.93 -11.55
CA GLN A 52 -17.94 2.44 -10.20
C GLN A 52 -17.30 1.39 -9.29
N GLU A 53 -17.71 0.12 -9.37
CA GLU A 53 -17.05 -0.98 -8.65
C GLU A 53 -15.60 -1.14 -9.07
N LEU A 54 -15.30 -1.08 -10.38
CA LEU A 54 -13.92 -1.12 -10.88
C LEU A 54 -13.12 0.07 -10.35
N THR A 55 -13.70 1.27 -10.35
CA THR A 55 -13.03 2.47 -9.81
C THR A 55 -12.78 2.32 -8.31
N LEU A 56 -13.73 1.77 -7.55
CA LEU A 56 -13.58 1.50 -6.12
C LEU A 56 -12.41 0.55 -5.85
N ASN A 57 -12.30 -0.54 -6.60
CA ASN A 57 -11.19 -1.48 -6.49
C ASN A 57 -9.82 -0.82 -6.78
N PHE A 58 -9.76 0.10 -7.76
CA PHE A 58 -8.55 0.89 -8.01
C PHE A 58 -8.23 1.84 -6.85
N VAL A 59 -9.22 2.52 -6.28
CA VAL A 59 -9.05 3.41 -5.14
C VAL A 59 -8.53 2.65 -3.92
N GLU A 60 -9.08 1.47 -3.62
CA GLU A 60 -8.60 0.59 -2.55
C GLU A 60 -7.15 0.16 -2.78
N SER A 61 -6.80 -0.25 -3.99
CA SER A 61 -5.43 -0.64 -4.36
C SER A 61 -4.44 0.52 -4.19
N TYR A 62 -4.81 1.74 -4.62
CA TYR A 62 -3.98 2.93 -4.43
C TYR A 62 -3.82 3.27 -2.94
N LYS A 63 -4.90 3.18 -2.15
CA LYS A 63 -4.87 3.40 -0.71
C LYS A 63 -3.90 2.45 0.01
N ASP A 64 -4.00 1.15 -0.25
CA ASP A 64 -3.13 0.14 0.34
C ASP A 64 -1.66 0.36 -0.06
N SER A 65 -1.43 0.67 -1.32
CA SER A 65 -0.09 0.99 -1.82
C SER A 65 0.47 2.27 -1.20
N ALA A 66 -0.35 3.30 -0.96
CA ALA A 66 0.06 4.54 -0.31
C ALA A 66 0.45 4.29 1.16
N VAL A 67 -0.32 3.46 1.90
CA VAL A 67 0.02 3.04 3.28
C VAL A 67 1.39 2.38 3.30
N LEU A 68 1.60 1.36 2.47
CA LEU A 68 2.87 0.62 2.44
C LEU A 68 4.07 1.52 2.12
N ASN A 69 3.92 2.44 1.15
CA ASN A 69 5.01 3.37 0.80
C ASN A 69 5.27 4.41 1.89
N LYS A 70 4.24 4.88 2.59
CA LYS A 70 4.40 5.75 3.75
C LYS A 70 5.17 5.06 4.88
N GLU A 71 4.84 3.82 5.23
CA GLU A 71 5.55 3.04 6.23
C GLU A 71 7.01 2.81 5.83
N ARG A 72 7.27 2.51 4.54
CA ARG A 72 8.62 2.39 4.00
C ARG A 72 9.42 3.69 4.14
N MET A 73 8.82 4.83 3.80
CA MET A 73 9.48 6.14 3.96
C MET A 73 9.73 6.47 5.44
N GLY A 74 8.79 6.14 6.34
CA GLY A 74 8.97 6.29 7.78
C GLY A 74 10.14 5.46 8.31
N PHE A 75 10.30 4.22 7.83
CA PHE A 75 11.44 3.37 8.14
C PHE A 75 12.76 4.01 7.67
N VAL A 76 12.81 4.51 6.43
CA VAL A 76 14.01 5.18 5.88
C VAL A 76 14.30 6.48 6.63
N SER A 77 13.29 7.27 7.00
CA SER A 77 13.47 8.51 7.79
C SER A 77 14.12 8.21 9.15
N THR A 78 13.73 7.12 9.82
CA THR A 78 14.38 6.67 11.06
C THR A 78 15.85 6.31 10.84
N GLN A 79 16.18 5.63 9.74
CA GLN A 79 17.55 5.31 9.38
C GLN A 79 18.39 6.58 9.13
N VAL A 80 17.86 7.54 8.38
CA VAL A 80 18.49 8.83 8.11
C VAL A 80 18.71 9.62 9.41
N ALA A 81 17.72 9.63 10.31
CA ALA A 81 17.88 10.27 11.63
C ALA A 81 19.04 9.66 12.44
N THR A 82 19.14 8.33 12.45
CA THR A 82 20.27 7.65 13.13
C THR A 82 21.63 7.99 12.50
N MET A 83 21.70 8.10 11.16
CA MET A 83 22.93 8.53 10.47
C MET A 83 23.31 9.96 10.85
N ARG A 84 22.35 10.88 10.98
CA ARG A 84 22.57 12.25 11.45
C ARG A 84 23.12 12.29 12.88
N GLU A 85 22.60 11.45 13.77
CA GLU A 85 23.11 11.33 15.14
C GLU A 85 24.57 10.87 15.14
N ILE A 86 24.93 9.89 14.31
CA ILE A 86 26.32 9.44 14.17
C ILE A 86 27.23 10.58 13.70
N ALA A 87 26.78 11.43 12.75
CA ALA A 87 27.55 12.58 12.29
C ALA A 87 27.81 13.58 13.42
N ILE A 88 26.80 13.91 14.24
CA ILE A 88 26.92 14.80 15.40
C ILE A 88 27.84 14.19 16.46
N GLU A 89 27.68 12.91 16.78
CA GLU A 89 28.53 12.22 17.74
C GLU A 89 30.03 12.24 17.29
N LEU A 90 30.27 12.04 15.99
CA LEU A 90 31.64 12.09 15.44
C LEU A 90 32.28 13.47 15.64
N GLN A 91 31.55 14.55 15.33
CA GLN A 91 32.03 15.92 15.56
C GLN A 91 32.36 16.16 17.03
N GLY A 92 31.50 15.71 17.96
CA GLY A 92 31.73 15.80 19.38
C GLY A 92 33.02 15.07 19.84
N ARG A 93 33.22 13.86 19.33
CA ARG A 93 34.42 13.06 19.65
C ARG A 93 35.71 13.62 19.05
N ILE A 94 35.65 14.15 17.82
CA ILE A 94 36.75 14.86 17.20
C ILE A 94 37.15 16.09 18.06
N SER A 95 36.15 16.89 18.44
CA SER A 95 36.34 18.07 19.29
C SER A 95 36.95 17.69 20.64
N GLN A 96 36.47 16.61 21.26
CA GLN A 96 37.03 16.10 22.52
C GLN A 96 38.48 15.65 22.35
N LEU A 97 38.84 14.93 21.26
CA LEU A 97 40.20 14.48 20.99
C LEU A 97 41.18 15.66 20.77
N ARG A 98 40.70 16.75 20.16
CA ARG A 98 41.51 17.95 19.91
C ARG A 98 41.69 18.82 21.16
N SER A 99 40.70 18.84 22.07
CA SER A 99 40.71 19.71 23.25
C SER A 99 41.28 19.05 24.51
N SER A 100 41.30 17.72 24.59
CA SER A 100 41.73 16.99 25.79
C SER A 100 43.05 16.27 25.57
N PRO A 101 44.09 16.57 26.38
CA PRO A 101 45.38 15.87 26.31
C PRO A 101 45.30 14.40 26.76
N LEU A 102 44.18 14.00 27.42
CA LEU A 102 43.97 12.64 27.91
C LEU A 102 43.22 11.76 26.88
N ALA A 103 42.64 12.37 25.84
CA ALA A 103 41.91 11.63 24.84
C ALA A 103 42.86 10.87 23.90
N LYS A 104 42.55 9.60 23.65
CA LYS A 104 43.40 8.71 22.87
C LYS A 104 42.86 8.53 21.45
N PRO A 105 43.72 8.69 20.42
CA PRO A 105 43.32 8.46 19.03
C PRO A 105 42.76 7.06 18.76
N GLU A 106 43.27 6.04 19.48
CA GLU A 106 42.85 4.65 19.34
C GLU A 106 41.39 4.44 19.76
N GLU A 107 40.90 5.19 20.76
CA GLU A 107 39.52 5.13 21.22
C GLU A 107 38.55 5.69 20.14
N LEU A 108 38.94 6.79 19.47
CA LEU A 108 38.17 7.33 18.34
C LEU A 108 38.18 6.35 17.16
N SER A 109 39.36 5.78 16.85
CA SER A 109 39.50 4.82 15.75
C SER A 109 38.61 3.57 15.96
N THR A 110 38.59 3.02 17.19
CA THR A 110 37.72 1.89 17.54
C THR A 110 36.26 2.26 17.40
N TRP A 111 35.85 3.39 17.96
CA TRP A 111 34.50 3.89 17.87
C TRP A 111 34.06 4.11 16.41
N CYS A 112 34.91 4.66 15.54
CA CYS A 112 34.63 4.83 14.13
C CYS A 112 34.42 3.48 13.42
N ASN A 113 35.21 2.46 13.74
CA ASN A 113 34.99 1.12 13.19
C ASN A 113 33.66 0.52 13.63
N ASP A 114 33.25 0.67 14.90
CA ASP A 114 31.97 0.21 15.41
C ASP A 114 30.80 0.94 14.71
N LYS A 115 30.98 2.26 14.43
CA LYS A 115 29.96 3.03 13.70
C LYS A 115 29.88 2.66 12.21
N LEU A 116 30.98 2.25 11.58
CA LEU A 116 30.96 1.70 10.21
C LEU A 116 30.21 0.37 10.15
N ASP A 117 30.37 -0.51 11.14
CA ASP A 117 29.60 -1.74 11.26
C ASP A 117 28.09 -1.43 11.46
N GLN A 118 27.78 -0.44 12.30
CA GLN A 118 26.42 0.04 12.51
C GLN A 118 25.82 0.63 11.21
N LEU A 119 26.57 1.47 10.48
CA LEU A 119 26.12 2.03 9.19
C LEU A 119 25.91 0.95 8.14
N THR A 120 26.77 -0.07 8.07
CA THR A 120 26.58 -1.23 7.20
C THR A 120 25.22 -1.90 7.47
N SER A 121 24.90 -2.07 8.75
CA SER A 121 23.63 -2.66 9.18
C SER A 121 22.43 -1.77 8.85
N ILE A 122 22.56 -0.46 9.05
CA ILE A 122 21.53 0.53 8.72
C ILE A 122 21.27 0.56 7.21
N LEU A 123 22.33 0.69 6.39
CA LEU A 123 22.22 0.74 4.93
C LEU A 123 21.65 -0.54 4.33
N ASN A 124 21.93 -1.69 4.94
CA ASN A 124 21.40 -2.99 4.56
C ASN A 124 20.15 -3.39 5.35
N GLY A 125 19.50 -2.42 6.03
CA GLY A 125 18.22 -2.63 6.68
C GLY A 125 17.14 -3.05 5.70
N ARG A 126 16.29 -4.00 6.10
CA ARG A 126 15.18 -4.51 5.26
C ARG A 126 13.85 -4.01 5.75
N PHE A 127 13.04 -3.62 4.80
CA PHE A 127 11.62 -3.34 4.99
C PHE A 127 10.83 -4.26 4.05
N ASP A 128 9.94 -5.07 4.59
CA ASP A 128 9.17 -6.08 3.84
C ASP A 128 10.07 -6.97 2.95
N GLY A 129 11.19 -7.45 3.52
CA GLY A 129 12.16 -8.31 2.84
C GLY A 129 13.02 -7.65 1.77
N LYS A 130 12.82 -6.36 1.47
CA LYS A 130 13.55 -5.58 0.46
C LYS A 130 14.49 -4.56 1.09
N TYR A 131 15.50 -4.13 0.34
CA TYR A 131 16.45 -3.11 0.75
C TYR A 131 16.01 -1.73 0.24
N PRO A 132 15.40 -0.88 1.06
CA PRO A 132 14.82 0.39 0.60
C PRO A 132 15.86 1.40 0.10
N LEU A 133 17.11 1.32 0.57
CA LEU A 133 18.20 2.22 0.19
C LEU A 133 18.98 1.75 -1.06
N SER A 134 18.57 0.65 -1.71
CA SER A 134 19.25 0.11 -2.90
C SER A 134 18.70 0.63 -4.23
N GLY A 135 17.89 1.69 -4.22
CA GLY A 135 17.20 2.16 -5.42
C GLY A 135 16.18 1.13 -5.93
N ASP A 136 16.04 1.01 -7.24
CA ASP A 136 15.13 0.02 -7.84
C ASP A 136 15.64 -1.43 -7.74
N ALA A 137 16.94 -1.63 -7.48
CA ALA A 137 17.54 -2.94 -7.22
C ALA A 137 17.26 -3.44 -5.78
N SER A 138 16.01 -3.36 -5.32
CA SER A 138 15.60 -3.61 -3.92
C SER A 138 15.88 -5.02 -3.39
N ASN A 139 16.31 -5.96 -4.23
CA ASN A 139 16.69 -7.33 -3.84
C ASN A 139 18.20 -7.47 -3.56
N VAL A 140 19.00 -6.43 -3.82
CA VAL A 140 20.44 -6.42 -3.62
C VAL A 140 20.75 -5.57 -2.39
N PRO A 141 21.67 -5.99 -1.50
CA PRO A 141 22.13 -5.15 -0.40
C PRO A 141 22.62 -3.78 -0.89
N SER A 142 22.31 -2.73 -0.13
CA SER A 142 22.69 -1.37 -0.51
C SER A 142 24.19 -1.13 -0.49
N THR A 143 24.90 -1.80 0.43
CA THR A 143 26.34 -1.56 0.62
C THR A 143 27.11 -2.85 0.87
N LYS A 144 28.40 -2.81 0.52
CA LYS A 144 29.42 -3.75 1.02
C LYS A 144 29.65 -3.51 2.51
N ASP A 145 30.41 -4.38 3.13
CA ASP A 145 30.97 -4.12 4.46
C ASP A 145 31.86 -2.87 4.42
N LEU A 146 31.40 -1.78 5.08
CA LEU A 146 32.07 -0.48 5.09
C LEU A 146 33.42 -0.52 5.82
N ARG A 147 33.60 -1.45 6.75
CA ARG A 147 34.87 -1.65 7.46
C ARG A 147 35.93 -2.26 6.56
N SER A 148 35.57 -3.06 5.60
CA SER A 148 36.47 -3.73 4.66
C SER A 148 36.98 -2.82 3.52
N LEU A 149 36.49 -1.57 3.41
CA LEU A 149 36.90 -0.63 2.39
C LEU A 149 38.39 -0.27 2.52
N PRO A 150 39.08 0.12 1.43
CA PRO A 150 40.44 0.57 1.45
C PRO A 150 40.68 1.74 2.40
N THR A 151 41.87 1.87 2.93
CA THR A 151 42.25 3.03 3.78
C THR A 151 42.13 4.32 2.98
N MET A 152 41.47 5.32 3.58
CA MET A 152 41.24 6.62 2.95
C MET A 152 42.46 7.53 3.10
N GLY A 153 42.92 8.12 2.03
CA GLY A 153 43.91 9.19 2.01
C GLY A 153 43.30 10.55 2.33
N LEU A 154 44.15 11.48 2.74
CA LEU A 154 43.73 12.85 3.07
C LEU A 154 43.14 13.60 1.84
N THR A 155 43.60 13.27 0.64
CA THR A 155 43.20 13.93 -0.62
C THR A 155 42.15 13.15 -1.41
N ASP A 156 41.72 11.97 -0.92
CA ASP A 156 40.78 11.16 -1.66
C ASP A 156 39.40 11.86 -1.81
N VAL A 157 38.79 11.70 -2.93
CA VAL A 157 37.45 12.29 -3.24
C VAL A 157 36.37 11.38 -2.66
N VAL A 158 35.28 12.00 -2.17
CA VAL A 158 34.08 11.26 -1.73
C VAL A 158 33.45 10.60 -2.95
N ASP A 159 33.50 9.28 -3.02
CA ASP A 159 32.96 8.50 -4.13
C ASP A 159 32.05 7.36 -3.59
N PRO A 160 30.73 7.49 -3.69
CA PRO A 160 29.81 6.47 -3.22
C PRO A 160 29.94 5.14 -3.96
N ASN A 161 30.49 5.12 -5.18
CA ASN A 161 30.68 3.88 -5.96
C ASN A 161 31.67 2.90 -5.31
N LEU A 162 32.47 3.35 -4.35
CA LEU A 162 33.39 2.47 -3.62
C LEU A 162 32.66 1.45 -2.74
N TYR A 163 31.49 1.79 -2.23
CA TYR A 163 30.75 0.95 -1.30
C TYR A 163 29.35 0.59 -1.76
N TYR A 164 28.70 1.46 -2.57
CA TYR A 164 27.32 1.27 -2.99
C TYR A 164 27.16 0.15 -4.02
N LEU A 165 26.18 -0.72 -3.81
CA LEU A 165 25.89 -1.87 -4.67
C LEU A 165 24.52 -1.77 -5.35
N GLY A 166 23.70 -0.80 -4.93
CA GLY A 166 22.36 -0.61 -5.45
C GLY A 166 22.32 0.01 -6.84
N SER A 167 21.14 0.31 -7.29
CA SER A 167 20.90 0.99 -8.58
C SER A 167 20.85 2.51 -8.39
N THR A 168 21.31 3.23 -9.41
CA THR A 168 21.20 4.69 -9.51
C THR A 168 19.82 5.18 -9.92
N SER A 169 18.88 4.27 -10.23
CA SER A 169 17.51 4.58 -10.58
C SER A 169 16.66 4.78 -9.32
N ASN A 170 15.83 5.83 -9.36
CA ASN A 170 14.92 6.16 -8.29
C ASN A 170 13.65 5.32 -8.36
N ILE A 171 13.15 4.88 -7.20
CA ILE A 171 11.83 4.26 -7.10
C ILE A 171 10.79 5.39 -7.14
N LYS A 172 9.88 5.29 -8.13
CA LYS A 172 8.74 6.18 -8.26
C LYS A 172 7.48 5.40 -7.90
N PHE A 173 6.68 5.99 -7.07
CA PHE A 173 5.39 5.47 -6.68
C PHE A 173 4.28 6.36 -7.23
N ARG A 174 3.34 5.75 -7.96
CA ARG A 174 2.14 6.42 -8.43
C ARG A 174 1.08 6.33 -7.32
N ALA A 175 0.85 7.45 -6.64
CA ALA A 175 -0.04 7.50 -5.49
C ALA A 175 -1.52 7.62 -5.91
N ASP A 176 -1.78 8.28 -7.05
CA ASP A 176 -3.06 8.36 -7.74
C ASP A 176 -2.82 8.59 -9.25
N ASP A 177 -3.88 8.86 -10.01
CA ASP A 177 -3.76 9.06 -11.46
C ASP A 177 -2.88 10.26 -11.86
N ASN A 178 -2.73 11.24 -10.99
CA ASN A 178 -2.01 12.49 -11.26
C ASN A 178 -0.77 12.68 -10.40
N THR A 179 -0.64 11.94 -9.30
CA THR A 179 0.39 12.15 -8.28
C THR A 179 1.43 11.03 -8.32
N ILE A 180 2.67 11.41 -8.65
CA ILE A 180 3.83 10.53 -8.56
C ILE A 180 4.71 11.01 -7.42
N VAL A 181 5.01 10.14 -6.46
CA VAL A 181 5.90 10.41 -5.34
C VAL A 181 7.20 9.64 -5.52
N GLU A 182 8.32 10.33 -5.42
CA GLU A 182 9.64 9.68 -5.40
C GLU A 182 9.95 9.24 -3.98
N THR A 183 10.13 7.93 -3.78
CA THR A 183 10.39 7.34 -2.45
C THR A 183 11.86 7.35 -2.08
N ASN A 184 12.61 8.33 -2.55
CA ASN A 184 14.01 8.18 -2.82
C ASN A 184 14.95 8.78 -1.78
N VAL A 185 15.42 7.89 -0.92
CA VAL A 185 16.80 8.01 -0.41
C VAL A 185 17.53 6.76 -0.86
N ARG A 186 18.64 6.92 -1.56
CA ARG A 186 19.54 5.82 -1.93
C ARG A 186 20.79 5.84 -1.08
N GLY A 187 21.43 4.69 -0.93
CA GLY A 187 22.68 4.56 -0.19
C GLY A 187 23.86 5.31 -0.81
N ASP A 188 23.77 5.74 -2.08
CA ASP A 188 24.75 6.60 -2.77
C ASP A 188 24.51 8.11 -2.57
N ASN A 189 23.56 8.50 -1.71
CA ASN A 189 23.32 9.91 -1.38
C ASN A 189 24.60 10.57 -0.84
N LEU A 190 24.85 11.83 -1.25
CA LEU A 190 26.08 12.52 -0.91
C LEU A 190 26.31 12.62 0.60
N GLY A 191 25.29 12.98 1.38
CA GLY A 191 25.42 13.07 2.83
C GLY A 191 25.75 11.72 3.50
N ILE A 192 25.26 10.60 2.95
CA ILE A 192 25.63 9.26 3.42
C ILE A 192 27.10 8.96 3.08
N ALA A 193 27.51 9.28 1.85
CA ALA A 193 28.89 9.10 1.42
C ALA A 193 29.87 9.91 2.27
N GLU A 194 29.57 11.17 2.53
CA GLU A 194 30.37 12.05 3.38
C GLU A 194 30.50 11.50 4.81
N LEU A 195 29.41 10.97 5.37
CA LEU A 195 29.45 10.31 6.68
C LEU A 195 30.36 9.09 6.68
N VAL A 196 30.24 8.20 5.68
CA VAL A 196 31.11 7.02 5.55
C VAL A 196 32.57 7.44 5.44
N PHE A 197 32.87 8.43 4.59
CA PHE A 197 34.24 8.91 4.39
C PHE A 197 34.81 9.61 5.64
N SER A 198 34.01 10.40 6.35
CA SER A 198 34.43 11.06 7.59
C SER A 198 34.83 10.04 8.66
N LEU A 199 34.04 8.98 8.85
CA LEU A 199 34.37 7.88 9.76
C LEU A 199 35.63 7.15 9.31
N ARG A 200 35.75 6.85 8.00
CA ARG A 200 36.93 6.17 7.43
C ARG A 200 38.21 6.96 7.63
N LEU A 201 38.20 8.29 7.52
CA LEU A 201 39.37 9.12 7.80
C LEU A 201 39.84 8.98 9.24
N CYS A 202 38.93 8.76 10.19
CA CYS A 202 39.22 8.62 11.63
C CYS A 202 39.63 7.18 12.02
N THR A 203 39.46 6.17 11.18
CA THR A 203 39.90 4.80 11.49
C THR A 203 41.43 4.65 11.54
N THR A 204 42.18 5.51 10.84
CA THR A 204 43.63 5.52 10.81
C THR A 204 44.09 6.94 10.99
N LEU A 205 44.82 7.23 12.09
CA LEU A 205 45.28 8.56 12.46
C LEU A 205 46.80 8.56 12.62
N PRO A 206 47.58 8.58 11.50
CA PRO A 206 49.04 8.69 11.57
C PRO A 206 49.46 9.99 12.28
N ALA A 207 50.46 9.95 13.11
CA ALA A 207 50.88 11.12 13.90
C ALA A 207 51.20 12.35 13.02
N THR A 208 51.72 12.13 11.81
CA THR A 208 52.06 13.19 10.84
C THR A 208 50.87 13.87 10.18
N GLU A 209 49.71 13.19 10.07
CA GLU A 209 48.52 13.68 9.39
C GLU A 209 47.32 13.81 10.33
N LYS A 210 47.50 13.54 11.61
CA LYS A 210 46.39 13.44 12.58
C LYS A 210 45.48 14.66 12.53
N GLU A 211 46.03 15.86 12.65
CA GLU A 211 45.25 17.10 12.76
C GLU A 211 44.52 17.40 11.47
N ASP A 212 45.16 17.22 10.31
CA ASP A 212 44.53 17.46 9.01
C ASP A 212 43.41 16.44 8.73
N ARG A 213 43.59 15.17 9.11
CA ARG A 213 42.57 14.12 9.01
C ARG A 213 41.36 14.44 9.89
N LEU A 214 41.61 14.83 11.16
CA LEU A 214 40.52 15.20 12.07
C LEU A 214 39.76 16.42 11.59
N LYS A 215 40.47 17.44 11.07
CA LYS A 215 39.83 18.63 10.49
C LYS A 215 38.95 18.24 9.32
N ARG A 216 39.47 17.49 8.33
CA ARG A 216 38.72 17.06 7.16
C ARG A 216 37.52 16.16 7.52
N ALA A 217 37.71 15.22 8.46
CA ALA A 217 36.63 14.36 8.92
C ALA A 217 35.51 15.16 9.61
N ASN A 218 35.89 16.20 10.39
CA ASN A 218 34.91 17.10 11.00
C ASN A 218 34.10 17.88 9.94
N ASP A 219 34.78 18.43 8.92
CA ASP A 219 34.14 19.18 7.85
C ASP A 219 33.18 18.29 7.04
N LEU A 220 33.59 17.04 6.70
CA LEU A 220 32.72 16.07 6.05
C LEU A 220 31.55 15.64 6.93
N ALA A 221 31.77 15.45 8.24
CA ALA A 221 30.68 15.10 9.16
C ALA A 221 29.65 16.24 9.29
N LEU A 222 30.10 17.50 9.22
CA LEU A 222 29.21 18.65 9.20
C LEU A 222 28.37 18.69 7.92
N GLN A 223 29.01 18.54 6.75
CA GLN A 223 28.32 18.48 5.45
C GLN A 223 27.34 17.30 5.41
N ALA A 224 27.75 16.11 5.86
CA ALA A 224 26.88 14.95 5.96
C ALA A 224 25.63 15.23 6.81
N HIS A 225 25.81 15.90 7.95
CA HIS A 225 24.68 16.27 8.81
C HIS A 225 23.72 17.22 8.08
N GLU A 226 24.23 18.27 7.43
CA GLU A 226 23.41 19.26 6.70
C GLU A 226 22.65 18.60 5.53
N ASP A 227 23.31 17.78 4.73
CA ASP A 227 22.71 17.07 3.61
C ASP A 227 21.64 16.05 4.06
N LEU A 228 21.91 15.33 5.15
CA LEU A 228 20.94 14.39 5.73
C LEU A 228 19.74 15.10 6.37
N VAL A 229 19.88 16.36 6.85
CA VAL A 229 18.73 17.19 7.26
C VAL A 229 17.82 17.49 6.07
N VAL A 230 18.42 17.87 4.93
CA VAL A 230 17.66 18.15 3.69
C VAL A 230 16.93 16.88 3.22
N VAL A 231 17.62 15.75 3.21
CA VAL A 231 17.05 14.45 2.84
C VAL A 231 15.85 14.08 3.74
N ASN A 232 15.99 14.25 5.06
CA ASN A 232 14.90 13.96 6.00
C ASN A 232 13.70 14.89 5.75
N GLY A 233 13.93 16.18 5.50
CA GLY A 233 12.87 17.14 5.15
C GLY A 233 12.12 16.77 3.86
N GLN A 234 12.82 16.21 2.85
CA GLN A 234 12.20 15.70 1.64
C GLN A 234 11.32 14.46 1.92
N LEU A 235 11.80 13.52 2.75
CA LEU A 235 11.02 12.37 3.18
C LEU A 235 9.74 12.80 3.92
N ASP A 236 9.86 13.73 4.86
CA ASP A 236 8.71 14.25 5.60
C ASP A 236 7.69 14.94 4.68
N THR A 237 8.16 15.66 3.67
CA THR A 237 7.29 16.28 2.65
C THR A 237 6.56 15.22 1.83
N ASN A 238 7.27 14.17 1.41
CA ASN A 238 6.68 13.07 0.64
C ASN A 238 5.67 12.27 1.47
N ILE A 239 5.96 12.03 2.76
CA ILE A 239 5.02 11.39 3.70
C ILE A 239 3.73 12.22 3.82
N LYS A 240 3.85 13.55 4.00
CA LYS A 240 2.68 14.45 4.05
C LYS A 240 1.89 14.47 2.74
N THR A 241 2.57 14.37 1.61
CA THR A 241 1.91 14.25 0.30
C THR A 241 1.08 12.96 0.23
N LEU A 242 1.64 11.84 0.68
CA LEU A 242 0.91 10.56 0.75
C LEU A 242 -0.28 10.63 1.72
N ASP A 243 -0.15 11.32 2.86
CA ASP A 243 -1.27 11.55 3.79
C ASP A 243 -2.42 12.30 3.09
N GLY A 244 -2.11 13.39 2.37
CA GLY A 244 -3.12 14.13 1.61
C GLY A 244 -3.77 13.31 0.50
N VAL A 245 -3.01 12.44 -0.18
CA VAL A 245 -3.56 11.51 -1.17
C VAL A 245 -4.46 10.47 -0.51
N GLN A 246 -4.06 9.89 0.63
CA GLN A 246 -4.88 8.94 1.38
C GLN A 246 -6.22 9.54 1.81
N ASP A 247 -6.21 10.79 2.32
CA ASP A 247 -7.45 11.49 2.70
C ASP A 247 -8.37 11.71 1.49
N SER A 248 -7.80 12.06 0.33
CA SER A 248 -8.54 12.25 -0.91
C SER A 248 -9.14 10.94 -1.43
N LEU A 249 -8.36 9.85 -1.39
CA LEU A 249 -8.82 8.51 -1.77
C LEU A 249 -9.92 7.99 -0.83
N LEU A 250 -9.82 8.26 0.47
CA LEU A 250 -10.86 7.89 1.44
C LEU A 250 -12.19 8.61 1.16
N GLN A 251 -12.13 9.92 0.84
CA GLN A 251 -13.33 10.67 0.45
C GLN A 251 -13.93 10.14 -0.85
N LEU A 252 -13.10 9.78 -1.83
CA LEU A 252 -13.54 9.19 -3.08
C LEU A 252 -14.19 7.82 -2.87
N GLU A 253 -13.58 6.97 -2.03
CA GLU A 253 -14.12 5.67 -1.63
C GLU A 253 -15.51 5.80 -1.02
N GLN A 254 -15.70 6.75 -0.10
CA GLN A 254 -17.00 7.01 0.53
C GLN A 254 -18.04 7.42 -0.52
N LYS A 255 -17.72 8.37 -1.41
CA LYS A 255 -18.63 8.82 -2.47
C LYS A 255 -18.98 7.71 -3.45
N LEU A 256 -18.00 6.89 -3.85
CA LEU A 256 -18.23 5.74 -4.72
C LEU A 256 -19.13 4.70 -4.05
N THR A 257 -18.89 4.41 -2.77
CA THR A 257 -19.71 3.47 -1.99
C THR A 257 -21.15 3.95 -1.86
N GLU A 258 -21.37 5.23 -1.60
CA GLU A 258 -22.72 5.82 -1.58
C GLU A 258 -23.39 5.74 -2.96
N SER A 259 -22.67 6.12 -4.01
CA SER A 259 -23.19 6.09 -5.37
C SER A 259 -23.49 4.66 -5.86
N ILE A 260 -22.65 3.69 -5.51
CA ILE A 260 -22.89 2.25 -5.79
C ILE A 260 -24.17 1.79 -5.09
N LYS A 261 -24.42 2.20 -3.84
CA LYS A 261 -25.65 1.92 -3.12
C LYS A 261 -26.87 2.53 -3.81
N GLU A 262 -26.79 3.79 -4.23
CA GLU A 262 -27.89 4.47 -4.90
C GLU A 262 -28.26 3.84 -6.25
N ILE A 263 -27.28 3.37 -7.01
CA ILE A 263 -27.50 2.76 -8.34
C ILE A 263 -27.84 1.27 -8.22
N GLY A 264 -27.17 0.57 -7.32
CA GLY A 264 -27.25 -0.88 -7.16
C GLY A 264 -28.37 -1.34 -6.25
N TYR A 265 -28.77 -0.53 -5.28
CA TYR A 265 -29.81 -0.91 -4.34
C TYR A 265 -31.15 -0.27 -4.74
N ARG A 266 -32.19 -1.08 -4.72
CA ARG A 266 -33.56 -0.61 -4.84
C ARG A 266 -33.99 0.04 -3.55
N THR A 267 -34.84 1.05 -3.61
CA THR A 267 -35.36 1.66 -2.38
C THR A 267 -36.17 0.61 -1.60
N GLN A 268 -36.11 0.70 -0.27
CA GLN A 268 -36.87 -0.23 0.60
C GLN A 268 -38.34 -0.29 0.25
N SER A 269 -38.89 0.80 -0.26
CA SER A 269 -40.29 0.87 -0.71
C SER A 269 -40.54 0.10 -2.03
N GLU A 270 -39.61 0.11 -2.98
CA GLU A 270 -39.64 -0.69 -4.19
C GLU A 270 -39.55 -2.19 -3.88
N VAL A 271 -38.59 -2.58 -3.02
CA VAL A 271 -38.39 -3.97 -2.57
C VAL A 271 -39.63 -4.49 -1.85
N LEU A 272 -40.22 -3.68 -0.94
CA LEU A 272 -41.41 -4.03 -0.20
C LEU A 272 -42.60 -4.20 -1.15
N ASN A 273 -42.76 -3.34 -2.16
CA ASN A 273 -43.82 -3.43 -3.15
C ASN A 273 -43.73 -4.72 -3.98
N ASP A 274 -42.53 -5.05 -4.43
CA ASP A 274 -42.27 -6.29 -5.18
C ASP A 274 -42.44 -7.54 -4.31
N TYR A 275 -42.07 -7.49 -3.05
CA TYR A 275 -42.33 -8.55 -2.09
C TYR A 275 -43.83 -8.79 -1.92
N VAL A 276 -44.61 -7.71 -1.72
CA VAL A 276 -46.08 -7.82 -1.60
C VAL A 276 -46.72 -8.35 -2.87
N GLN A 277 -46.31 -7.85 -4.05
CA GLN A 277 -46.81 -8.33 -5.34
C GLN A 277 -46.45 -9.81 -5.56
N SER A 278 -45.19 -10.20 -5.36
CA SER A 278 -44.72 -11.58 -5.53
C SER A 278 -45.45 -12.53 -4.58
N LYS A 279 -45.63 -12.12 -3.31
CA LYS A 279 -46.39 -12.86 -2.31
C LYS A 279 -47.85 -13.09 -2.79
N THR A 280 -48.50 -12.04 -3.25
CA THR A 280 -49.89 -12.11 -3.77
C THR A 280 -49.98 -13.05 -4.97
N GLN A 281 -49.00 -13.01 -5.89
CA GLN A 281 -48.97 -13.91 -7.05
C GLN A 281 -48.78 -15.38 -6.65
N VAL A 282 -47.90 -15.65 -5.65
CA VAL A 282 -47.73 -17.01 -5.10
C VAL A 282 -49.01 -17.51 -4.44
N GLU A 283 -49.68 -16.70 -3.63
CA GLU A 283 -50.94 -17.03 -2.98
C GLU A 283 -52.08 -17.30 -4.02
N LEU A 284 -52.22 -16.45 -5.05
CA LEU A 284 -53.16 -16.67 -6.14
C LEU A 284 -52.85 -17.95 -6.91
N THR A 285 -51.59 -18.22 -7.22
CA THR A 285 -51.17 -19.44 -7.92
C THR A 285 -51.53 -20.68 -7.11
N ARG A 286 -51.25 -20.67 -5.80
CA ARG A 286 -51.64 -21.77 -4.87
C ARG A 286 -53.14 -21.94 -4.79
N PHE A 287 -53.90 -20.85 -4.69
CA PHE A 287 -55.36 -20.88 -4.66
C PHE A 287 -55.95 -21.49 -5.95
N VAL A 288 -55.49 -21.02 -7.13
CA VAL A 288 -55.92 -21.56 -8.42
C VAL A 288 -55.61 -23.06 -8.55
N THR A 289 -54.39 -23.44 -8.19
CA THR A 289 -53.95 -24.85 -8.24
C THR A 289 -54.80 -25.73 -7.33
N THR A 290 -55.07 -25.28 -6.10
CA THR A 290 -55.89 -26.02 -5.13
C THR A 290 -57.34 -26.11 -5.60
N SER A 291 -57.90 -25.04 -6.15
CA SER A 291 -59.27 -25.01 -6.72
C SER A 291 -59.41 -25.97 -7.90
N LEU A 292 -58.44 -25.99 -8.83
CA LEU A 292 -58.41 -26.93 -9.95
C LEU A 292 -58.32 -28.40 -9.49
N LEU A 293 -57.44 -28.68 -8.49
CA LEU A 293 -57.35 -30.02 -7.92
C LEU A 293 -58.63 -30.48 -7.25
N ASN A 294 -59.31 -29.61 -6.51
CA ASN A 294 -60.61 -29.90 -5.92
C ASN A 294 -61.68 -30.14 -6.97
N SER A 295 -61.73 -29.30 -8.02
CA SER A 295 -62.66 -29.50 -9.14
C SER A 295 -62.43 -30.81 -9.89
N LEU A 296 -61.17 -31.19 -10.10
CA LEU A 296 -60.81 -32.48 -10.70
C LEU A 296 -61.22 -33.65 -9.79
N LYS A 297 -61.01 -33.53 -8.49
CA LYS A 297 -61.43 -34.53 -7.51
C LYS A 297 -62.93 -34.72 -7.49
N ASP A 298 -63.72 -33.65 -7.54
CA ASP A 298 -65.18 -33.70 -7.64
C ASP A 298 -65.67 -34.33 -8.95
N LEU A 299 -64.98 -34.04 -10.07
CA LEU A 299 -65.26 -34.68 -11.35
C LEU A 299 -65.01 -36.18 -11.35
N ILE A 300 -63.88 -36.62 -10.76
CA ILE A 300 -63.56 -38.04 -10.63
C ILE A 300 -64.58 -38.77 -9.75
N GLN A 301 -65.04 -38.13 -8.67
CA GLN A 301 -66.06 -38.73 -7.79
C GLN A 301 -67.47 -38.82 -8.47
N ARG A 302 -67.71 -38.04 -9.50
CA ARG A 302 -69.01 -38.06 -10.26
C ARG A 302 -68.95 -38.97 -11.48
N MET A 303 -67.81 -39.58 -11.85
CA MET A 303 -67.76 -40.57 -12.91
C MET A 303 -68.40 -41.88 -12.43
N PRO A 304 -69.41 -42.41 -13.11
CA PRO A 304 -69.98 -43.69 -12.78
C PRO A 304 -68.93 -44.78 -13.02
N THR A 305 -68.73 -45.67 -12.04
CA THR A 305 -67.96 -46.89 -12.16
C THR A 305 -68.59 -47.89 -13.11
#